data_1e3211a53c0fcbecae446f4809c75240
#
_entry.id   1e3211a53c0fcbecae446f4809c75240
#
_cell.length_a   1.000
_cell.length_b   1.000
_cell.length_c   1.000
_cell.angle_alpha   90.00
_cell.angle_beta   90.00
_cell.angle_gamma   90.00
#
_symmetry.space_group_name_H-M   'P 1'
#
loop_
_entity.id
_entity.type
_entity.pdbx_description
1 polymer ?
#
loop_
_entity_poly.entity_id
_entity_poly.type
_entity_poly.pdbx_seq_one_letter_code
_entity_poly.pdbx_strand_id
1 'polypeptide(L)'
;MLEWSIEALQAVADVEAIVVALPAGWDRPAPAGTIGVPGGVHRSLSVLAALGAARGDPVIVHDAARPLVTAQAFQAALDELARHGCDAVIAAAPVADTIKQVSSDGVVTQTLDRSALWAVQTPQVFRRAALERALDAPGEVLAAATDDAWLVERAGGTVRVIASPPGNLKVTTPDDLRAAELALRERAGV
;
A
#
# COMPACT_ATOMS: atom_id res chain seq x y z
N MET A 1 -0.89 15.43 -3.33
CA MET A 1 -0.95 13.94 -3.47
C MET A 1 -1.62 13.30 -2.26
N LEU A 2 -1.11 13.54 -1.05
CA LEU A 2 -1.67 12.96 0.18
C LEU A 2 -3.17 13.24 0.36
N GLU A 3 -3.62 14.44 0.07
CA GLU A 3 -5.03 14.86 0.18
C GLU A 3 -5.98 13.99 -0.65
N TRP A 4 -5.61 13.64 -1.88
CA TRP A 4 -6.40 12.73 -2.72
C TRP A 4 -6.60 11.33 -2.09
N SER A 5 -5.54 10.81 -1.47
CA SER A 5 -5.62 9.52 -0.75
C SER A 5 -6.50 9.64 0.50
N ILE A 6 -6.41 10.76 1.22
CA ILE A 6 -7.25 11.03 2.40
C ILE A 6 -8.73 11.14 1.98
N GLU A 7 -9.05 11.91 0.94
CA GLU A 7 -10.41 12.06 0.42
C GLU A 7 -11.00 10.71 0.00
N ALA A 8 -10.22 9.88 -0.69
CA ALA A 8 -10.66 8.56 -1.10
C ALA A 8 -10.93 7.63 0.10
N LEU A 9 -10.12 7.71 1.17
CA LEU A 9 -10.33 6.96 2.40
C LEU A 9 -11.54 7.47 3.18
N GLN A 10 -11.72 8.79 3.27
CA GLN A 10 -12.89 9.41 3.94
C GLN A 10 -14.22 9.07 3.26
N ALA A 11 -14.19 8.72 1.98
CA ALA A 11 -15.37 8.28 1.25
C ALA A 11 -15.74 6.79 1.49
N VAL A 12 -14.94 6.04 2.25
CA VAL A 12 -15.24 4.65 2.66
C VAL A 12 -15.94 4.69 4.01
N ALA A 13 -17.18 4.20 4.07
CA ALA A 13 -18.04 4.32 5.25
C ALA A 13 -17.47 3.64 6.52
N ASP A 14 -16.72 2.55 6.33
CA ASP A 14 -16.16 1.75 7.43
C ASP A 14 -14.82 2.28 7.96
N VAL A 15 -14.29 3.38 7.39
CA VAL A 15 -13.04 4.00 7.86
C VAL A 15 -13.34 4.96 9.01
N GLU A 16 -12.99 4.55 10.23
CA GLU A 16 -13.23 5.34 11.46
C GLU A 16 -12.13 6.37 11.72
N ALA A 17 -10.89 6.09 11.35
CA ALA A 17 -9.75 6.97 11.57
C ALA A 17 -8.69 6.82 10.48
N ILE A 18 -8.04 7.91 10.14
CA ILE A 18 -6.91 7.95 9.20
C ILE A 18 -5.67 8.41 9.97
N VAL A 19 -4.63 7.59 9.99
CA VAL A 19 -3.35 7.91 10.60
C VAL A 19 -2.33 8.16 9.51
N VAL A 20 -1.62 9.27 9.59
CA VAL A 20 -0.59 9.67 8.61
C VAL A 20 0.78 9.64 9.27
N ALA A 21 1.68 8.80 8.77
CA ALA A 21 3.09 8.81 9.14
C ALA A 21 3.78 9.99 8.42
N LEU A 22 4.19 10.98 9.19
CA LEU A 22 4.77 12.24 8.69
C LEU A 22 6.30 12.15 8.67
N PRO A 23 6.97 12.77 7.70
CA PRO A 23 8.44 12.75 7.62
C PRO A 23 9.08 13.44 8.84
N ALA A 24 10.32 13.05 9.13
CA ALA A 24 11.10 13.71 10.18
C ALA A 24 11.21 15.21 9.90
N GLY A 25 11.07 16.04 10.95
CA GLY A 25 11.10 17.50 10.83
C GLY A 25 9.80 18.12 10.27
N TRP A 26 8.72 17.38 10.19
CA TRP A 26 7.42 17.95 9.85
C TRP A 26 6.96 18.92 10.94
N ASP A 27 6.87 20.21 10.63
CA ASP A 27 6.59 21.32 11.55
C ASP A 27 5.18 21.90 11.42
N ARG A 28 4.34 21.29 10.57
CA ARG A 28 2.96 21.72 10.34
C ARG A 28 1.96 20.77 11.01
N PRO A 29 0.73 21.20 11.26
CA PRO A 29 -0.34 20.30 11.70
C PRO A 29 -0.51 19.11 10.74
N ALA A 30 -0.96 17.98 11.27
CA ALA A 30 -1.41 16.88 10.41
C ALA A 30 -2.55 17.35 9.49
N PRO A 31 -2.72 16.73 8.32
CA PRO A 31 -3.85 17.05 7.45
C PRO A 31 -5.19 16.98 8.18
N ALA A 32 -6.13 17.84 7.81
CA ALA A 32 -7.43 17.90 8.47
C ALA A 32 -8.14 16.53 8.47
N GLY A 33 -8.73 16.17 9.61
CA GLY A 33 -9.43 14.90 9.77
C GLY A 33 -8.50 13.68 9.91
N THR A 34 -7.19 13.90 10.17
CA THR A 34 -6.23 12.80 10.36
C THR A 34 -5.47 12.89 11.68
N ILE A 35 -4.88 11.78 12.10
CA ILE A 35 -3.95 11.69 13.23
C ILE A 35 -2.54 11.62 12.65
N GLY A 36 -1.68 12.60 12.98
CA GLY A 36 -0.27 12.59 12.58
C GLY A 36 0.59 11.80 13.57
N VAL A 37 1.48 10.96 13.06
CA VAL A 37 2.53 10.30 13.86
C VAL A 37 3.89 10.50 13.19
N PRO A 38 4.99 10.52 13.93
CA PRO A 38 6.33 10.51 13.32
C PRO A 38 6.54 9.24 12.51
N GLY A 39 6.96 9.36 11.26
CA GLY A 39 7.40 8.23 10.44
C GLY A 39 8.75 7.69 10.89
N GLY A 40 8.99 6.41 10.63
CA GLY A 40 10.25 5.74 10.91
C GLY A 40 11.27 5.90 9.77
N VAL A 41 12.51 5.45 10.01
CA VAL A 41 13.60 5.45 9.02
C VAL A 41 13.37 4.48 7.86
N HIS A 42 12.47 3.54 8.01
CA HIS A 42 12.00 2.62 6.99
C HIS A 42 10.48 2.63 6.93
N ARG A 43 9.92 2.19 5.79
CA ARG A 43 8.47 2.14 5.56
C ARG A 43 7.74 1.31 6.64
N SER A 44 8.25 0.13 6.96
CA SER A 44 7.70 -0.77 7.98
C SER A 44 7.62 -0.13 9.37
N LEU A 45 8.62 0.68 9.76
CA LEU A 45 8.60 1.43 11.03
C LEU A 45 7.58 2.57 11.02
N SER A 46 7.34 3.17 9.86
CA SER A 46 6.25 4.15 9.70
C SER A 46 4.87 3.48 9.87
N VAL A 47 4.71 2.28 9.31
CA VAL A 47 3.48 1.48 9.47
C VAL A 47 3.30 1.07 10.94
N LEU A 48 4.35 0.62 11.61
CA LEU A 48 4.32 0.27 13.02
C LEU A 48 3.90 1.46 13.90
N ALA A 49 4.47 2.65 13.66
CA ALA A 49 4.10 3.86 14.39
C ALA A 49 2.63 4.24 14.14
N ALA A 50 2.17 4.16 12.90
CA ALA A 50 0.78 4.45 12.55
C ALA A 50 -0.19 3.41 13.15
N LEU A 51 0.17 2.14 13.15
CA LEU A 51 -0.63 1.06 13.74
C LEU A 51 -0.83 1.25 15.24
N GLY A 52 0.19 1.74 15.95
CA GLY A 52 0.09 2.08 17.38
C GLY A 52 -0.92 3.18 17.70
N ALA A 53 -1.18 4.10 16.76
CA ALA A 53 -2.17 5.17 16.90
C ALA A 53 -3.56 4.77 16.35
N ALA A 54 -3.62 3.81 15.44
CA ALA A 54 -4.87 3.27 14.89
C ALA A 54 -5.51 2.29 15.87
N ARG A 55 -6.85 2.15 15.85
CA ARG A 55 -7.61 1.27 16.76
C ARG A 55 -8.48 0.23 16.06
N GLY A 56 -8.78 0.43 14.76
CA GLY A 56 -9.68 -0.43 14.00
C GLY A 56 -9.10 -1.81 13.66
N ASP A 57 -9.97 -2.76 13.35
CA ASP A 57 -9.70 -4.03 12.70
C ASP A 57 -10.83 -4.28 11.68
N PRO A 58 -10.52 -4.44 10.40
CA PRO A 58 -9.19 -4.50 9.80
C PRO A 58 -8.46 -3.16 9.68
N VAL A 59 -7.19 -3.22 9.31
CA VAL A 59 -6.31 -2.07 9.07
C VAL A 59 -6.00 -1.95 7.58
N ILE A 60 -6.12 -0.74 7.03
CA ILE A 60 -5.73 -0.42 5.65
C ILE A 60 -4.37 0.28 5.68
N VAL A 61 -3.42 -0.22 4.93
CA VAL A 61 -2.14 0.46 4.66
C VAL A 61 -2.13 0.95 3.22
N HIS A 62 -1.84 2.24 3.04
CA HIS A 62 -1.82 2.85 1.71
C HIS A 62 -0.62 3.78 1.51
N ASP A 63 0.00 3.70 0.33
CA ASP A 63 1.08 4.58 -0.08
C ASP A 63 0.53 5.97 -0.48
N ALA A 64 0.88 7.02 0.26
CA ALA A 64 0.51 8.41 -0.08
C ALA A 64 0.99 8.87 -1.47
N ALA A 65 1.92 8.13 -2.07
CA ALA A 65 2.40 8.35 -3.43
C ALA A 65 1.50 7.74 -4.53
N ARG A 66 0.31 7.21 -4.19
CA ARG A 66 -0.70 6.71 -5.14
C ARG A 66 -1.98 7.55 -5.11
N PRO A 67 -1.93 8.78 -5.64
CA PRO A 67 -3.05 9.73 -5.52
C PRO A 67 -4.28 9.36 -6.35
N LEU A 68 -4.15 8.38 -7.24
CA LEU A 68 -5.24 7.94 -8.14
C LEU A 68 -6.09 6.79 -7.58
N VAL A 69 -5.82 6.37 -6.33
CA VAL A 69 -6.65 5.38 -5.64
C VAL A 69 -8.11 5.87 -5.53
N THR A 70 -9.04 4.95 -5.50
CA THR A 70 -10.47 5.26 -5.36
C THR A 70 -11.05 4.60 -4.10
N ALA A 71 -12.14 5.14 -3.58
CA ALA A 71 -12.88 4.53 -2.47
C ALA A 71 -13.30 3.08 -2.78
N GLN A 72 -13.67 2.80 -4.04
CA GLN A 72 -14.03 1.46 -4.48
C GLN A 72 -12.87 0.46 -4.37
N ALA A 73 -11.62 0.90 -4.59
CA ALA A 73 -10.45 0.03 -4.44
C ALA A 73 -10.22 -0.37 -2.97
N PHE A 74 -10.44 0.56 -2.03
CA PHE A 74 -10.40 0.26 -0.60
C PHE A 74 -11.53 -0.70 -0.21
N GLN A 75 -12.76 -0.40 -0.62
CA GLN A 75 -13.93 -1.22 -0.31
C GLN A 75 -13.78 -2.65 -0.85
N ALA A 76 -13.32 -2.81 -2.10
CA ALA A 76 -13.10 -4.12 -2.69
C ALA A 76 -12.09 -4.97 -1.90
N ALA A 77 -11.05 -4.35 -1.36
CA ALA A 77 -10.06 -5.06 -0.53
C ALA A 77 -10.63 -5.46 0.84
N LEU A 78 -11.43 -4.59 1.47
CA LEU A 78 -12.15 -4.90 2.71
C LEU A 78 -13.14 -6.05 2.53
N ASP A 79 -13.95 -5.99 1.46
CA ASP A 79 -14.94 -7.03 1.14
C ASP A 79 -14.28 -8.39 0.88
N GLU A 80 -13.15 -8.41 0.18
CA GLU A 80 -12.40 -9.64 -0.09
C GLU A 80 -11.84 -10.25 1.20
N LEU A 81 -11.28 -9.40 2.09
CA LEU A 81 -10.80 -9.84 3.40
C LEU A 81 -11.93 -10.44 4.26
N ALA A 82 -13.09 -9.79 4.26
CA ALA A 82 -14.26 -10.27 5.00
C ALA A 82 -14.77 -11.61 4.47
N ARG A 83 -14.75 -11.78 3.13
CA ARG A 83 -15.30 -12.96 2.45
C ARG A 83 -14.46 -14.21 2.63
N HIS A 84 -13.14 -14.11 2.67
CA HIS A 84 -12.24 -15.27 2.57
C HIS A 84 -11.50 -15.64 3.86
N GLY A 85 -11.62 -14.87 4.92
CA GLY A 85 -10.99 -15.20 6.23
C GLY A 85 -9.46 -15.27 6.20
N CYS A 86 -8.79 -14.69 5.18
CA CYS A 86 -7.34 -14.58 5.09
C CYS A 86 -6.78 -13.52 6.05
N ASP A 87 -5.46 -13.49 6.22
CA ASP A 87 -4.77 -12.53 7.08
C ASP A 87 -4.58 -11.16 6.43
N ALA A 88 -4.44 -11.14 5.10
CA ALA A 88 -4.31 -9.92 4.32
C ALA A 88 -4.88 -10.04 2.91
N VAL A 89 -5.26 -8.88 2.35
CA VAL A 89 -5.61 -8.69 0.94
C VAL A 89 -4.82 -7.52 0.39
N ILE A 90 -4.20 -7.71 -0.76
CA ILE A 90 -3.41 -6.69 -1.44
C ILE A 90 -3.93 -6.38 -2.83
N ALA A 91 -3.94 -5.12 -3.21
CA ALA A 91 -4.18 -4.72 -4.58
C ALA A 91 -2.92 -4.94 -5.42
N ALA A 92 -3.05 -5.53 -6.59
CA ALA A 92 -1.95 -5.73 -7.52
C ALA A 92 -2.42 -5.70 -8.98
N ALA A 93 -1.51 -5.44 -9.89
CA ALA A 93 -1.77 -5.48 -11.33
C ALA A 93 -1.07 -6.70 -11.97
N PRO A 94 -1.70 -7.42 -12.90
CA PRO A 94 -1.01 -8.44 -13.70
C PRO A 94 0.18 -7.82 -14.43
N VAL A 95 1.30 -8.53 -14.49
CA VAL A 95 2.48 -8.05 -15.22
C VAL A 95 2.24 -8.15 -16.72
N ALA A 96 2.28 -7.00 -17.42
CA ALA A 96 2.09 -6.93 -18.85
C ALA A 96 3.35 -7.26 -19.66
N ASP A 97 4.52 -6.87 -19.13
CA ASP A 97 5.81 -7.04 -19.81
C ASP A 97 6.40 -8.43 -19.63
N THR A 98 7.33 -8.80 -20.51
CA THR A 98 8.15 -9.99 -20.33
C THR A 98 9.19 -9.75 -19.25
N ILE A 99 9.18 -10.54 -18.18
CA ILE A 99 10.12 -10.42 -17.07
C ILE A 99 11.29 -11.38 -17.27
N LYS A 100 12.50 -10.82 -17.19
CA LYS A 100 13.76 -11.56 -17.24
C LYS A 100 14.44 -11.51 -15.88
N GLN A 101 14.86 -12.66 -15.39
CA GLN A 101 15.82 -12.72 -14.30
C GLN A 101 17.22 -12.60 -14.91
N VAL A 102 18.06 -11.75 -14.32
CA VAL A 102 19.43 -11.51 -14.79
C VAL A 102 20.43 -11.67 -13.65
N SER A 103 21.62 -12.16 -13.97
CA SER A 103 22.74 -12.22 -13.06
C SER A 103 23.39 -10.83 -12.86
N SER A 104 24.31 -10.72 -11.91
CA SER A 104 24.98 -9.45 -11.58
C SER A 104 25.80 -8.86 -12.72
N ASP A 105 26.21 -9.67 -13.68
CA ASP A 105 26.95 -9.31 -14.92
C ASP A 105 26.03 -9.03 -16.12
N GLY A 106 24.70 -9.03 -15.90
CA GLY A 106 23.71 -8.65 -16.92
C GLY A 106 23.28 -9.80 -17.85
N VAL A 107 23.71 -11.04 -17.60
CA VAL A 107 23.29 -12.20 -18.42
C VAL A 107 21.91 -12.65 -18.01
N VAL A 108 21.03 -12.89 -18.99
CA VAL A 108 19.68 -13.43 -18.75
C VAL A 108 19.79 -14.88 -18.29
N THR A 109 19.30 -15.17 -17.08
CA THR A 109 19.32 -16.52 -16.48
C THR A 109 17.98 -17.25 -16.65
N GLN A 110 16.87 -16.49 -16.69
CA GLN A 110 15.52 -17.07 -16.82
C GLN A 110 14.54 -16.06 -17.43
N THR A 111 13.55 -16.56 -18.17
CA THR A 111 12.33 -15.83 -18.49
C THR A 111 11.22 -16.34 -17.57
N LEU A 112 10.67 -15.46 -16.74
CA LEU A 112 9.62 -15.85 -15.81
C LEU A 112 8.26 -15.96 -16.54
N ASP A 113 7.43 -16.90 -16.10
CA ASP A 113 6.04 -16.99 -16.56
C ASP A 113 5.21 -15.85 -15.95
N ARG A 114 4.95 -14.83 -16.74
CA ARG A 114 4.21 -13.64 -16.30
C ARG A 114 2.74 -13.92 -15.95
N SER A 115 2.17 -15.04 -16.37
CA SER A 115 0.78 -15.38 -16.06
C SER A 115 0.52 -15.56 -14.55
N ALA A 116 1.59 -15.88 -13.79
CA ALA A 116 1.56 -16.00 -12.34
C ALA A 116 2.17 -14.78 -11.61
N LEU A 117 2.58 -13.73 -12.33
CA LEU A 117 3.26 -12.57 -11.73
C LEU A 117 2.31 -11.36 -11.63
N TRP A 118 2.33 -10.75 -10.46
CA TRP A 118 1.56 -9.56 -10.14
C TRP A 118 2.46 -8.48 -9.58
N ALA A 119 2.31 -7.26 -10.08
CA ALA A 119 2.97 -6.08 -9.54
C ALA A 119 2.15 -5.54 -8.36
N VAL A 120 2.69 -5.71 -7.15
CA VAL A 120 2.01 -5.34 -5.91
C VAL A 120 1.87 -3.83 -5.79
N GLN A 121 0.70 -3.42 -5.32
CA GLN A 121 0.34 -2.03 -5.09
C GLN A 121 -0.29 -1.88 -3.70
N THR A 122 -0.88 -0.73 -3.43
CA THR A 122 -1.77 -0.48 -2.30
C THR A 122 -3.11 0.03 -2.83
N PRO A 123 -4.23 -0.25 -2.12
CA PRO A 123 -4.33 -0.64 -0.71
C PRO A 123 -3.83 -2.05 -0.42
N GLN A 124 -3.33 -2.22 0.81
CA GLN A 124 -3.12 -3.50 1.46
C GLN A 124 -3.95 -3.51 2.74
N VAL A 125 -4.83 -4.49 2.89
CA VAL A 125 -5.75 -4.59 4.03
C VAL A 125 -5.40 -5.80 4.85
N PHE A 126 -5.31 -5.65 6.15
CA PHE A 126 -4.81 -6.66 7.07
C PHE A 126 -5.78 -6.89 8.23
N ARG A 127 -5.91 -8.12 8.69
CA ARG A 127 -6.32 -8.37 10.07
C ARG A 127 -5.30 -7.73 10.99
N ARG A 128 -5.73 -6.90 11.94
CA ARG A 128 -4.83 -6.19 12.85
C ARG A 128 -3.84 -7.13 13.52
N ALA A 129 -4.31 -8.23 14.11
CA ALA A 129 -3.45 -9.19 14.82
C ALA A 129 -2.41 -9.84 13.91
N ALA A 130 -2.70 -10.02 12.61
CA ALA A 130 -1.73 -10.55 11.65
C ALA A 130 -0.64 -9.54 11.33
N LEU A 131 -1.00 -8.26 11.14
CA LEU A 131 -0.04 -7.18 10.90
C LEU A 131 0.83 -6.92 12.14
N GLU A 132 0.26 -6.91 13.35
CA GLU A 132 0.99 -6.77 14.60
C GLU A 132 2.04 -7.86 14.78
N ARG A 133 1.66 -9.13 14.57
CA ARG A 133 2.61 -10.26 14.61
C ARG A 133 3.72 -10.13 13.55
N ALA A 134 3.38 -9.70 12.36
CA ALA A 134 4.33 -9.53 11.26
C ALA A 134 5.34 -8.39 11.52
N LEU A 135 4.89 -7.31 12.15
CA LEU A 135 5.74 -6.17 12.53
C LEU A 135 6.55 -6.40 13.82
N ASP A 136 6.26 -7.45 14.59
CA ASP A 136 7.09 -7.93 15.71
C ASP A 136 8.27 -8.77 15.21
N ALA A 137 8.97 -8.25 14.21
CA ALA A 137 10.11 -8.89 13.57
C ALA A 137 11.41 -8.14 13.89
N PRO A 138 12.59 -8.80 13.81
CA PRO A 138 13.88 -8.13 13.98
C PRO A 138 14.04 -6.91 13.05
N GLY A 139 14.71 -5.86 13.53
CA GLY A 139 14.86 -4.59 12.81
C GLY A 139 15.46 -4.76 11.41
N GLU A 140 16.37 -5.70 11.21
CA GLU A 140 16.94 -6.06 9.92
C GLU A 140 15.90 -6.63 8.94
N VAL A 141 14.95 -7.41 9.44
CA VAL A 141 13.84 -7.95 8.63
C VAL A 141 12.88 -6.83 8.24
N LEU A 142 12.55 -5.95 9.19
CA LEU A 142 11.72 -4.77 8.92
C LEU A 142 12.36 -3.82 7.91
N ALA A 143 13.68 -3.66 7.98
CA ALA A 143 14.43 -2.83 7.03
C ALA A 143 14.49 -3.42 5.61
N ALA A 144 14.52 -4.76 5.50
CA ALA A 144 14.55 -5.47 4.23
C ALA A 144 13.17 -5.67 3.59
N ALA A 145 12.08 -5.39 4.33
CA ALA A 145 10.72 -5.62 3.85
C ALA A 145 10.40 -4.74 2.63
N THR A 146 9.95 -5.38 1.56
CA THR A 146 9.52 -4.70 0.33
C THR A 146 8.11 -4.10 0.48
N ASP A 147 7.26 -4.80 1.25
CA ASP A 147 5.92 -4.35 1.65
C ASP A 147 5.48 -5.05 2.96
N ASP A 148 4.29 -4.71 3.46
CA ASP A 148 3.80 -5.28 4.72
C ASP A 148 3.22 -6.68 4.52
N ALA A 149 2.73 -6.99 3.34
CA ALA A 149 2.22 -8.32 3.00
C ALA A 149 3.33 -9.36 3.03
N TRP A 150 4.53 -9.04 2.54
CA TRP A 150 5.70 -9.91 2.65
C TRP A 150 6.04 -10.27 4.11
N LEU A 151 5.88 -9.31 5.04
CA LEU A 151 6.07 -9.59 6.46
C LEU A 151 5.02 -10.56 6.99
N VAL A 152 3.75 -10.41 6.55
CA VAL A 152 2.66 -11.34 6.92
C VAL A 152 2.92 -12.74 6.37
N GLU A 153 3.32 -12.87 5.11
CA GLU A 153 3.71 -14.15 4.49
C GLU A 153 4.86 -14.81 5.26
N ARG A 154 5.89 -14.05 5.59
CA ARG A 154 7.03 -14.51 6.37
C ARG A 154 6.64 -14.98 7.78
N ALA A 155 5.63 -14.39 8.38
CA ALA A 155 5.06 -14.80 9.66
C ALA A 155 4.09 -16.00 9.55
N GLY A 156 3.96 -16.60 8.37
CA GLY A 156 3.09 -17.76 8.09
C GLY A 156 1.63 -17.40 7.83
N GLY A 157 1.32 -16.12 7.60
CA GLY A 157 -0.03 -15.65 7.28
C GLY A 157 -0.41 -15.87 5.81
N THR A 158 -1.70 -15.85 5.54
CA THR A 158 -2.27 -16.04 4.21
C THR A 158 -2.61 -14.69 3.58
N VAL A 159 -2.02 -14.41 2.41
CA VAL A 159 -2.25 -13.19 1.64
C VAL A 159 -3.00 -13.52 0.36
N ARG A 160 -4.04 -12.75 0.05
CA ARG A 160 -4.79 -12.83 -1.21
C ARG A 160 -4.55 -11.58 -2.06
N VAL A 161 -4.68 -11.73 -3.37
CA VAL A 161 -4.54 -10.64 -4.34
C VAL A 161 -5.90 -10.28 -4.91
N ILE A 162 -6.19 -8.99 -5.02
CA ILE A 162 -7.26 -8.45 -5.87
C ILE A 162 -6.68 -7.64 -7.02
N ALA A 163 -7.37 -7.62 -8.15
CA ALA A 163 -6.95 -6.82 -9.28
C ALA A 163 -7.07 -5.32 -8.96
N SER A 164 -5.97 -4.60 -9.13
CA SER A 164 -5.95 -3.14 -9.06
C SER A 164 -6.46 -2.51 -10.35
N PRO A 165 -7.18 -1.37 -10.29
CA PRO A 165 -7.51 -0.61 -11.47
C PRO A 165 -6.25 -0.19 -12.26
N PRO A 166 -6.29 -0.15 -13.61
CA PRO A 166 -5.13 0.18 -14.44
C PRO A 166 -4.49 1.55 -14.17
N GLY A 167 -5.20 2.45 -13.54
CA GLY A 167 -4.72 3.82 -13.28
C GLY A 167 -4.11 4.05 -11.89
N ASN A 168 -3.96 3.04 -11.04
CA ASN A 168 -3.44 3.22 -9.66
C ASN A 168 -1.90 3.29 -9.62
N LEU A 169 -1.32 4.21 -10.41
CA LEU A 169 0.13 4.38 -10.48
C LEU A 169 0.72 4.93 -9.17
N LYS A 170 1.99 4.60 -8.90
CA LYS A 170 2.80 5.20 -7.83
C LYS A 170 3.65 6.32 -8.41
N VAL A 171 3.50 7.53 -7.90
CA VAL A 171 4.31 8.68 -8.30
C VAL A 171 5.70 8.56 -7.68
N THR A 172 6.70 8.26 -8.50
CA THR A 172 8.11 8.12 -8.11
C THR A 172 9.04 9.01 -8.93
N THR A 173 8.58 9.44 -10.09
CA THR A 173 9.34 10.29 -11.03
C THR A 173 8.53 11.54 -11.38
N PRO A 174 9.16 12.59 -11.95
CA PRO A 174 8.44 13.75 -12.48
C PRO A 174 7.45 13.39 -13.61
N ASP A 175 7.73 12.33 -14.38
CA ASP A 175 6.82 11.87 -15.44
C ASP A 175 5.57 11.22 -14.86
N ASP A 176 5.72 10.43 -13.78
CA ASP A 176 4.57 9.87 -13.05
C ASP A 176 3.68 11.00 -12.49
N LEU A 177 4.29 12.08 -12.00
CA LEU A 177 3.54 13.21 -11.48
C LEU A 177 2.68 13.86 -12.57
N ARG A 178 3.27 14.09 -13.76
CA ARG A 178 2.53 14.64 -14.91
C ARG A 178 1.38 13.73 -15.35
N ALA A 179 1.63 12.42 -15.39
CA ALA A 179 0.59 11.43 -15.70
C ALA A 179 -0.55 11.42 -14.66
N ALA A 180 -0.20 11.50 -13.37
CA ALA A 180 -1.19 11.59 -12.29
C ALA A 180 -2.01 12.88 -12.36
N GLU A 181 -1.39 14.03 -12.62
CA GLU A 181 -2.09 15.31 -12.79
C GLU A 181 -3.08 15.27 -13.95
N LEU A 182 -2.68 14.72 -15.10
CA LEU A 182 -3.56 14.58 -16.25
C LEU A 182 -4.78 13.72 -15.91
N ALA A 183 -4.56 12.55 -15.30
CA ALA A 183 -5.63 11.65 -14.91
C ALA A 183 -6.60 12.28 -13.88
N LEU A 184 -6.08 13.10 -12.94
CA LEU A 184 -6.91 13.79 -11.97
C LEU A 184 -7.75 14.90 -12.60
N ARG A 185 -7.19 15.65 -13.58
CA ARG A 185 -7.95 16.67 -14.35
C ARG A 185 -9.09 16.02 -15.15
N GLU A 186 -8.80 14.91 -15.83
CA GLU A 186 -9.82 14.16 -16.57
C GLU A 186 -10.97 13.67 -15.67
N ARG A 187 -10.64 13.20 -14.44
CA ARG A 187 -11.66 12.81 -13.45
C ARG A 187 -12.50 13.99 -12.97
N ALA A 188 -11.91 15.17 -12.86
CA ALA A 188 -12.59 16.40 -12.43
C ALA A 188 -13.39 17.05 -13.57
N GLY A 189 -13.29 16.58 -14.81
CA GLY A 189 -13.95 17.18 -15.97
C GLY A 189 -13.33 18.51 -16.43
N VAL A 190 -12.05 18.74 -16.14
CA VAL A 190 -11.30 19.98 -16.43
C VAL A 190 -10.16 19.70 -17.41
#